data_4c8158d43be5b73c62e93a8bd9a25be0
#
_entry.id   4c8158d43be5b73c62e93a8bd9a25be0
#
_cell.length_a   1.000
_cell.length_b   1.000
_cell.length_c   1.000
_cell.angle_alpha   90.00
_cell.angle_beta   90.00
_cell.angle_gamma   90.00
#
_symmetry.space_group_name_H-M   'P 1'
#
loop_
_entity.id
_entity.type
_entity.pdbx_description
1 polymer ?
#
loop_
_entity_poly.entity_id
_entity_poly.type
_entity_poly.pdbx_seq_one_letter_code
_entity_poly.pdbx_strand_id
1 'polypeptide(L)' 'MFDEKREKVRILLTKYLLTYSWLTNELEKKGVTVSQNELCDFLTARRRGDKADLVIKLSLSILEEYGKAYGDK' A
#
# COMPACT_ATOMS: atom_id res chain seq x y z
N MET A 1 5.29 6.97 13.10
CA MET A 1 6.36 6.35 12.30
C MET A 1 5.79 5.47 11.23
N PHE A 2 6.65 4.96 10.38
CA PHE A 2 6.21 4.15 9.24
C PHE A 2 5.65 2.79 9.63
N ASP A 3 5.96 2.29 10.82
CA ASP A 3 5.39 1.02 11.26
C ASP A 3 3.87 1.10 11.39
N GLU A 4 3.37 2.21 11.89
CA GLU A 4 1.92 2.43 11.98
C GLU A 4 1.29 2.50 10.59
N LYS A 5 1.97 3.18 9.66
CA LYS A 5 1.47 3.30 8.29
C LYS A 5 1.48 1.95 7.57
N ARG A 6 2.54 1.15 7.77
CA ARG A 6 2.58 -0.21 7.22
C ARG A 6 1.41 -1.04 7.68
N GLU A 7 1.17 -1.02 8.98
CA GLU A 7 0.08 -1.79 9.56
C GLU A 7 -1.26 -1.31 9.01
N LYS A 8 -1.43 0.01 8.92
CA LYS A 8 -2.67 0.56 8.40
C LYS A 8 -2.93 0.14 6.96
N VAL A 9 -1.89 0.13 6.13
CA VAL A 9 -2.01 -0.34 4.75
C VAL A 9 -2.48 -1.79 4.72
N ARG A 10 -1.87 -2.65 5.53
CA ARG A 10 -2.23 -4.06 5.58
C ARG A 10 -3.67 -4.25 6.06
N ILE A 11 -4.06 -3.50 7.09
CA ILE A 11 -5.42 -3.56 7.62
C ILE A 11 -6.43 -3.15 6.55
N LEU A 12 -6.15 -2.06 5.83
CA LEU A 12 -7.06 -1.58 4.80
C LEU A 12 -7.16 -2.55 3.63
N LEU A 13 -6.05 -3.16 3.23
CA LEU A 13 -6.10 -4.18 2.20
C LEU A 13 -7.02 -5.33 2.59
N THR A 14 -6.90 -5.79 3.83
CA THR A 14 -7.74 -6.86 4.35
C THR A 14 -9.20 -6.40 4.45
N LYS A 15 -9.41 -5.21 4.97
CA LYS A 15 -10.75 -4.66 5.15
C LYS A 15 -11.52 -4.58 3.83
N TYR A 16 -10.86 -4.17 2.77
CA TYR A 16 -11.49 -4.00 1.47
C TYR A 16 -11.34 -5.23 0.58
N LEU A 17 -10.74 -6.30 1.10
CA LEU A 17 -10.53 -7.54 0.35
C LEU A 17 -9.70 -7.32 -0.92
N LEU A 18 -8.69 -6.49 -0.81
CA LEU A 18 -7.80 -6.17 -1.91
C LEU A 18 -6.51 -6.98 -1.83
N THR A 19 -5.88 -7.18 -2.98
CA THR A 19 -4.65 -7.97 -3.07
C THR A 19 -3.45 -7.07 -3.29
N TYR A 20 -2.26 -7.63 -3.07
CA TYR A 20 -1.02 -6.92 -3.40
C TYR A 20 -0.94 -6.66 -4.91
N SER A 21 -1.46 -7.59 -5.71
CA SER A 21 -1.49 -7.41 -7.17
C SER A 21 -2.28 -6.15 -7.54
N TRP A 22 -3.44 -5.97 -6.92
CA TRP A 22 -4.25 -4.76 -7.15
C TRP A 22 -3.45 -3.51 -6.77
N LEU A 23 -2.79 -3.55 -5.61
CA LEU A 23 -2.06 -2.39 -5.12
C LEU A 23 -0.84 -2.06 -5.99
N THR A 24 -0.12 -3.07 -6.47
CA THR A 24 1.01 -2.83 -7.36
C THR A 24 0.55 -2.18 -8.67
N ASN A 25 -0.61 -2.58 -9.17
CA ASN A 25 -1.18 -1.96 -10.37
C ASN A 25 -1.52 -0.49 -10.13
N GLU A 26 -2.09 -0.18 -8.97
CA GLU A 26 -2.42 1.20 -8.63
C GLU A 26 -1.17 2.05 -8.46
N LEU A 27 -0.13 1.49 -7.87
CA LEU A 27 1.15 2.18 -7.71
C LEU A 27 1.77 2.46 -9.07
N GLU A 28 1.66 1.52 -10.00
CA GLU A 28 2.19 1.71 -11.34
C GLU A 28 1.51 2.88 -12.04
N LYS A 29 0.21 3.03 -11.85
CA LYS A 29 -0.53 4.17 -12.39
C LYS A 29 -0.02 5.50 -11.84
N LYS A 30 0.54 5.48 -10.64
CA LYS A 30 1.13 6.67 -10.02
C LYS A 30 2.60 6.86 -10.39
N GLY A 31 3.13 6.01 -11.27
CA GLY A 31 4.52 6.12 -11.72
C GLY A 31 5.52 5.36 -10.88
N VAL A 32 5.06 4.47 -10.00
CA VAL A 32 5.95 3.70 -9.15
C VAL A 32 5.82 2.22 -9.48
N THR A 33 6.91 1.63 -9.96
CA THR A 33 6.93 0.22 -10.34
C THR A 33 7.47 -0.61 -9.17
N VAL A 34 6.65 -1.53 -8.67
CA VAL A 34 7.06 -2.47 -7.62
C VAL A 34 6.47 -3.84 -7.94
N SER A 35 7.17 -4.89 -7.56
CA SER A 35 6.65 -6.25 -7.66
C SER A 35 5.85 -6.58 -6.40
N GLN A 36 5.06 -7.65 -6.46
CA GLN A 36 4.31 -8.10 -5.30
C GLN A 36 5.24 -8.50 -4.15
N ASN A 37 6.35 -9.17 -4.48
CA ASN A 37 7.32 -9.56 -3.47
C ASN A 37 7.96 -8.34 -2.82
N GLU A 38 8.30 -7.35 -3.62
CA GLU A 38 8.89 -6.11 -3.13
C GLU A 38 7.92 -5.38 -2.21
N LEU A 39 6.67 -5.28 -2.63
CA LEU A 39 5.63 -4.63 -1.82
C LEU A 39 5.46 -5.37 -0.49
N CYS A 40 5.44 -6.68 -0.52
CA CYS A 40 5.33 -7.48 0.69
C CYS A 40 6.50 -7.18 1.64
N ASP A 41 7.72 -7.11 1.10
CA ASP A 41 8.90 -6.80 1.90
C ASP A 41 8.80 -5.42 2.54
N PHE A 42 8.29 -4.44 1.81
CA PHE A 42 8.11 -3.10 2.35
C PHE A 42 7.07 -3.10 3.48
N LEU A 43 5.98 -3.80 3.29
CA LEU A 43 4.89 -3.79 4.27
C LEU A 43 5.17 -4.64 5.49
N THR A 44 6.11 -5.59 5.40
CA THR A 44 6.51 -6.41 6.53
C THR A 44 7.80 -5.92 7.18
N ALA A 45 8.31 -4.78 6.73
CA ALA A 45 9.54 -4.17 7.23
C ALA A 45 10.81 -4.99 6.97
N ARG A 46 10.75 -5.94 6.05
CA ARG A 46 11.94 -6.69 5.65
C ARG A 46 12.89 -5.84 4.82
N ARG A 47 12.36 -4.83 4.16
CA ARG A 47 13.12 -3.93 3.32
C ARG A 47 12.73 -2.50 3.69
N ARG A 48 13.72 -1.65 3.89
CA ARG A 48 13.51 -0.25 4.29
C ARG A 48 14.28 0.66 3.37
N GLY A 49 13.95 1.95 3.40
CA GLY A 49 14.63 2.95 2.61
C GLY A 49 13.65 3.95 2.01
N ASP A 50 14.18 4.87 1.20
CA ASP A 50 13.37 5.95 0.63
C ASP A 50 12.26 5.41 -0.26
N LYS A 51 12.56 4.40 -1.06
CA LYS A 51 11.54 3.81 -1.94
C LYS A 51 10.44 3.15 -1.12
N ALA A 52 10.82 2.44 -0.05
CA ALA A 52 9.84 1.81 0.84
C ALA A 52 8.93 2.86 1.45
N ASP A 53 9.50 3.96 1.92
CA ASP A 53 8.73 5.03 2.53
C ASP A 53 7.77 5.65 1.53
N LEU A 54 8.23 5.89 0.30
CA LEU A 54 7.38 6.43 -0.76
C LEU A 54 6.23 5.49 -1.09
N VAL A 55 6.54 4.20 -1.24
CA VAL A 55 5.52 3.19 -1.57
C VAL A 55 4.48 3.10 -0.47
N ILE A 56 4.90 3.14 0.79
CA ILE A 56 3.98 3.07 1.92
C ILE A 56 3.05 4.29 1.93
N LYS A 57 3.61 5.48 1.73
CA LYS A 57 2.80 6.71 1.69
C LYS A 57 1.78 6.67 0.56
N LEU A 58 2.22 6.28 -0.64
CA LEU A 58 1.32 6.21 -1.78
C LEU A 58 0.26 5.14 -1.59
N SER A 59 0.64 3.99 -1.05
CA SER A 59 -0.31 2.92 -0.78
C SER A 59 -1.41 3.38 0.18
N LEU A 60 -1.02 4.06 1.24
CA LEU A 60 -1.98 4.56 2.20
C LEU A 60 -2.93 5.56 1.56
N SER A 61 -2.40 6.49 0.77
CA SER A 61 -3.21 7.47 0.06
C SER A 61 -4.21 6.79 -0.90
N ILE A 62 -3.74 5.81 -1.66
CA ILE A 62 -4.57 5.06 -2.59
C ILE A 62 -5.72 4.37 -1.85
N LEU A 63 -5.41 3.73 -0.73
CA LEU A 63 -6.41 3.00 0.04
C LEU A 63 -7.40 3.93 0.72
N GLU A 64 -6.94 5.09 1.18
CA GLU A 64 -7.84 6.07 1.76
C GLU A 64 -8.81 6.62 0.71
N GLU A 65 -8.33 6.90 -0.49
CA GLU A 65 -9.18 7.32 -1.58
C GLU A 65 -10.18 6.23 -1.99
N TYR A 66 -9.71 4.99 -2.02
CA TYR A 66 -10.57 3.85 -2.30
C TYR A 66 -11.70 3.75 -1.28
N GLY A 67 -11.36 3.92 -0.01
CA GLY A 67 -12.35 3.88 1.06
C GLY A 67 -13.41 4.96 0.92
N LYS A 68 -13.00 6.17 0.54
CA LYS A 68 -13.95 7.26 0.32
C LYS A 68 -14.89 6.98 -0.84
N ALA A 69 -14.36 6.35 -1.89
CA ALA A 69 -15.15 6.11 -3.10
C ALA A 69 -16.06 4.88 -2.97
N TYR A 70 -15.59 3.83 -2.29
CA TYR A 70 -16.26 2.53 -2.33
C TYR A 70 -16.51 1.91 -0.96
N GLY A 71 -15.76 2.28 0.06
CA GLY A 71 -15.74 1.55 1.32
C GLY A 71 -16.57 2.13 2.43
N ASP A 72 -16.81 3.42 2.42
CA ASP A 72 -17.53 4.10 3.49
C ASP A 72 -18.89 4.55 3.04
N LYS A 73 -19.85 3.91 3.58
CA LYS A 73 -21.23 4.28 3.35
C LYS A 73 -21.86 4.72 4.65
#